data_a33b4a3257effbbfcd243a2a47cdd481
#
_entry.id   a33b4a3257effbbfcd243a2a47cdd481
#
_cell.length_a   1.000
_cell.length_b   1.000
_cell.length_c   1.000
_cell.angle_alpha   90.00
_cell.angle_beta   90.00
_cell.angle_gamma   90.00
#
_symmetry.space_group_name_H-M   'P 1'
#
loop_
_entity.id
_entity.type
_entity.pdbx_description
1 polymer ?
#
loop_
_entity_poly.entity_id
_entity_poly.type
_entity_poly.pdbx_seq_one_letter_code
_entity_poly.pdbx_strand_id
1 'polypeptide(L)'
;MRVRSEALAMFSALGFARTLIRPVGAPSPGGRRNRFDEIYQSFARLRALHTFIQPPLRTIDQTDMTDLLAATLEHLETLVSFDTRNPPRAIAAEGGIFDYLRAQLPGFQVEVIDHGDGAVSLYAVRGTPKYLFNVHLDTVPDSPHWSADPHVMRRTGDRVIGLGVCDIKGAAAALVAAANAGDGDAAFLFSSDEEANDPRCIAAFLARGLPYDAVLVAEPTMGEAVLAHRGISSVLMRFAGRAGHASGKQDPAASALHQAMRWGGKALDHVDSLAHARFGGLTGLRFNIGRVDGGIKANMIAPAAELRFGFRPLPSMDVDGLLATFAGFADPAAAHFEETFRGPSLPSGDIARAEERRLAARDVADALDLPIGNAVDFWTEASLFSAGGYTALVYGPGDIAQAHTADEFVTLVQLQRYAESVNRIINGSH
;
A
#
# COMPACT_ATOMS: atom_id res chain seq x y z
N MET A 1 -0.38 -20.96 33.73
CA MET A 1 0.17 -22.00 32.84
C MET A 1 -0.27 -21.82 31.39
N ARG A 2 -1.54 -21.53 31.06
CA ARG A 2 -2.03 -21.27 29.70
C ARG A 2 -1.37 -20.05 29.03
N VAL A 3 -1.20 -18.94 29.72
CA VAL A 3 -0.62 -17.69 29.17
C VAL A 3 0.87 -17.83 28.78
N ARG A 4 1.61 -18.75 29.41
CA ARG A 4 3.00 -19.03 29.01
C ARG A 4 3.12 -19.83 27.72
N SER A 5 2.12 -20.65 27.40
CA SER A 5 2.06 -21.45 26.18
C SER A 5 1.79 -20.60 24.94
N GLU A 6 0.94 -19.59 25.04
CA GLU A 6 0.59 -18.69 23.92
C GLU A 6 1.72 -17.72 23.60
N ALA A 7 2.44 -17.21 24.61
CA ALA A 7 3.61 -16.37 24.38
C ALA A 7 4.76 -17.13 23.69
N LEU A 8 4.94 -18.41 24.01
CA LEU A 8 5.97 -19.26 23.39
C LEU A 8 5.62 -19.62 21.95
N ALA A 9 4.34 -19.80 21.66
CA ALA A 9 3.83 -20.05 20.31
C ALA A 9 4.00 -18.82 19.39
N MET A 10 3.79 -17.61 19.93
CA MET A 10 4.01 -16.36 19.19
C MET A 10 5.48 -16.11 18.86
N PHE A 11 6.40 -16.44 19.79
CA PHE A 11 7.86 -16.34 19.53
C PHE A 11 8.35 -17.36 18.51
N SER A 12 7.74 -18.54 18.43
CA SER A 12 8.06 -19.56 17.43
C SER A 12 7.62 -19.15 16.02
N ALA A 13 6.49 -18.48 15.91
CA ALA A 13 5.98 -17.98 14.63
C ALA A 13 6.82 -16.82 14.04
N LEU A 14 7.54 -16.08 14.89
CA LEU A 14 8.38 -14.95 14.47
C LEU A 14 9.84 -15.31 14.19
N GLY A 15 10.23 -16.60 14.20
CA GLY A 15 11.58 -17.05 13.85
C GLY A 15 12.70 -16.69 14.84
N PHE A 16 12.38 -16.07 15.99
CA PHE A 16 13.37 -15.62 16.97
C PHE A 16 13.75 -16.67 18.05
N ALA A 17 13.15 -17.87 18.01
CA ALA A 17 13.26 -18.82 19.12
C ALA A 17 14.53 -19.71 19.10
N ARG A 18 15.40 -19.68 18.08
CA ARG A 18 16.52 -20.62 17.98
C ARG A 18 17.89 -20.13 18.43
N THR A 19 18.07 -18.85 18.75
CA THR A 19 19.43 -18.32 19.04
C THR A 19 19.70 -17.99 20.51
N LEU A 20 18.75 -18.18 21.43
CA LEU A 20 18.90 -17.72 22.83
C LEU A 20 18.78 -18.81 23.91
N ILE A 21 18.87 -20.10 23.59
CA ILE A 21 18.86 -21.15 24.62
C ILE A 21 20.18 -21.93 24.60
N ARG A 22 21.17 -21.42 25.33
CA ARG A 22 22.20 -22.25 25.98
C ARG A 22 21.82 -22.42 27.45
N PRO A 23 21.90 -23.61 28.04
CA PRO A 23 21.58 -23.80 29.44
C PRO A 23 22.67 -23.17 30.30
N VAL A 24 22.30 -22.20 31.08
CA VAL A 24 23.11 -21.67 32.19
C VAL A 24 22.66 -22.35 33.46
N GLY A 25 23.63 -22.87 34.23
CA GLY A 25 23.43 -23.58 35.49
C GLY A 25 22.60 -22.82 36.51
N ALA A 26 22.01 -23.56 37.45
CA ALA A 26 21.09 -23.10 38.46
C ALA A 26 21.62 -21.89 39.28
N PRO A 27 20.84 -20.83 39.54
CA PRO A 27 21.24 -19.71 40.35
C PRO A 27 21.00 -19.96 41.83
N SER A 28 21.92 -19.45 42.67
CA SER A 28 21.81 -19.36 44.10
C SER A 28 20.70 -18.36 44.57
N PRO A 29 20.13 -18.51 45.76
CA PRO A 29 19.01 -17.71 46.24
C PRO A 29 19.45 -16.31 46.69
N GLY A 30 19.18 -15.30 45.88
CA GLY A 30 19.42 -13.91 46.23
C GLY A 30 18.78 -13.00 45.20
N GLY A 31 17.66 -12.37 45.59
CA GLY A 31 16.70 -11.63 44.75
C GLY A 31 17.28 -10.63 43.75
N ARG A 32 17.09 -10.92 42.49
CA ARG A 32 17.00 -9.90 41.43
C ARG A 32 15.70 -10.15 40.64
N ARG A 33 14.83 -9.13 40.60
CA ARG A 33 13.65 -9.14 39.75
C ARG A 33 14.10 -9.37 38.30
N ASN A 34 13.44 -10.30 37.64
CA ASN A 34 13.80 -10.73 36.27
C ASN A 34 13.53 -9.60 35.30
N ARG A 35 14.53 -9.18 34.51
CA ARG A 35 14.44 -8.17 33.45
C ARG A 35 13.31 -8.45 32.45
N PHE A 36 12.90 -9.71 32.32
CA PHE A 36 11.76 -10.14 31.53
C PHE A 36 10.39 -9.68 32.08
N ASP A 37 10.25 -9.62 33.40
CA ASP A 37 8.99 -9.15 34.03
C ASP A 37 8.85 -7.63 33.87
N GLU A 38 9.93 -6.87 33.85
CA GLU A 38 9.89 -5.42 33.60
C GLU A 38 9.54 -5.10 32.11
N ILE A 39 10.09 -5.87 31.17
CA ILE A 39 9.74 -5.75 29.74
C ILE A 39 8.28 -6.12 29.53
N TYR A 40 7.79 -7.19 30.16
CA TYR A 40 6.39 -7.63 30.03
C TYR A 40 5.41 -6.61 30.65
N GLN A 41 5.76 -6.05 31.80
CA GLN A 41 4.98 -4.98 32.44
C GLN A 41 4.98 -3.69 31.61
N SER A 42 6.08 -3.38 30.91
CA SER A 42 6.18 -2.25 29.99
C SER A 42 5.29 -2.43 28.76
N PHE A 43 5.27 -3.62 28.15
CA PHE A 43 4.37 -3.95 27.03
C PHE A 43 2.89 -4.00 27.43
N ALA A 44 2.59 -4.48 28.65
CA ALA A 44 1.22 -4.45 29.18
C ALA A 44 0.74 -3.02 29.44
N ARG A 45 1.61 -2.12 29.91
CA ARG A 45 1.30 -0.68 30.08
C ARG A 45 1.15 0.05 28.75
N LEU A 46 1.96 -0.26 27.75
CA LEU A 46 1.82 0.29 26.39
C LEU A 46 0.50 -0.16 25.71
N ARG A 47 0.09 -1.41 25.88
CA ARG A 47 -1.23 -1.89 25.41
C ARG A 47 -2.38 -1.19 26.14
N ALA A 48 -2.29 -0.98 27.45
CA ALA A 48 -3.30 -0.28 28.21
C ALA A 48 -3.40 1.21 27.84
N LEU A 49 -2.29 1.86 27.45
CA LEU A 49 -2.29 3.23 26.95
C LEU A 49 -2.87 3.36 25.54
N HIS A 50 -2.67 2.36 24.66
CA HIS A 50 -3.29 2.36 23.33
C HIS A 50 -4.82 2.14 23.38
N THR A 51 -5.31 1.41 24.39
CA THR A 51 -6.75 1.16 24.56
C THR A 51 -7.49 2.36 25.16
N PHE A 52 -6.78 3.37 25.70
CA PHE A 52 -7.40 4.53 26.37
C PHE A 52 -7.61 5.76 25.46
N ILE A 53 -7.15 5.73 24.19
CA ILE A 53 -7.15 6.92 23.32
C ILE A 53 -8.22 6.85 22.20
N GLN A 54 -8.86 5.71 22.00
CA GLN A 54 -10.02 5.65 21.12
C GLN A 54 -11.30 5.44 21.95
N PRO A 55 -12.28 6.35 21.87
CA PRO A 55 -13.61 6.05 22.39
C PRO A 55 -14.14 4.81 21.64
N PRO A 56 -14.87 3.90 22.30
CA PRO A 56 -15.44 2.73 21.65
C PRO A 56 -16.25 3.22 20.43
N LEU A 57 -15.88 2.73 19.24
CA LEU A 57 -16.66 2.98 18.03
C LEU A 57 -18.09 2.50 18.30
N ARG A 58 -19.05 3.40 18.29
CA ARG A 58 -20.46 3.02 18.36
C ARG A 58 -20.75 2.13 17.17
N THR A 59 -21.24 0.93 17.42
CA THR A 59 -21.83 0.08 16.36
C THR A 59 -23.06 0.80 15.82
N ILE A 60 -23.12 1.00 14.50
CA ILE A 60 -24.30 1.53 13.84
C ILE A 60 -25.30 0.39 13.69
N ASP A 61 -26.46 0.51 14.32
CA ASP A 61 -27.59 -0.39 14.10
C ASP A 61 -28.35 0.03 12.82
N GLN A 62 -29.18 -0.85 12.26
CA GLN A 62 -29.98 -0.56 11.05
C GLN A 62 -30.89 0.67 11.21
N THR A 63 -31.25 1.04 12.43
CA THR A 63 -32.06 2.21 12.76
C THR A 63 -31.30 3.53 12.74
N ASP A 64 -29.96 3.50 12.73
CA ASP A 64 -29.10 4.68 12.78
C ASP A 64 -28.41 4.97 11.41
N MET A 65 -28.79 4.25 10.34
CA MET A 65 -28.24 4.48 9.00
C MET A 65 -28.76 5.80 8.43
N THR A 66 -27.82 6.65 7.97
CA THR A 66 -28.16 7.83 7.19
C THR A 66 -28.56 7.44 5.75
N ASP A 67 -29.37 8.27 5.09
CA ASP A 67 -29.74 8.06 3.68
C ASP A 67 -28.48 7.95 2.78
N LEU A 68 -27.44 8.71 3.10
CA LEU A 68 -26.17 8.69 2.38
C LEU A 68 -25.43 7.35 2.53
N LEU A 69 -25.40 6.77 3.74
CA LEU A 69 -24.83 5.44 3.95
C LEU A 69 -25.64 4.37 3.22
N ALA A 70 -26.98 4.46 3.25
CA ALA A 70 -27.83 3.52 2.54
C ALA A 70 -27.53 3.54 1.03
N ALA A 71 -27.49 4.71 0.42
CA ALA A 71 -27.12 4.88 -1.00
C ALA A 71 -25.68 4.35 -1.29
N THR A 72 -24.73 4.63 -0.39
CA THR A 72 -23.36 4.09 -0.52
C THR A 72 -23.37 2.58 -0.55
N LEU A 73 -24.13 1.91 0.31
CA LEU A 73 -24.21 0.46 0.35
C LEU A 73 -24.87 -0.15 -0.89
N GLU A 74 -25.89 0.49 -1.45
CA GLU A 74 -26.53 0.06 -2.71
C GLU A 74 -25.54 0.11 -3.89
N HIS A 75 -24.79 1.22 -4.00
CA HIS A 75 -23.73 1.32 -5.02
C HIS A 75 -22.63 0.30 -4.78
N LEU A 76 -22.20 0.11 -3.53
CA LEU A 76 -21.14 -0.84 -3.19
C LEU A 76 -21.51 -2.28 -3.52
N GLU A 77 -22.74 -2.70 -3.21
CA GLU A 77 -23.25 -4.04 -3.56
C GLU A 77 -23.14 -4.30 -5.05
N THR A 78 -23.55 -3.30 -5.85
CA THR A 78 -23.45 -3.40 -7.31
C THR A 78 -22.00 -3.41 -7.79
N LEU A 79 -21.13 -2.54 -7.25
CA LEU A 79 -19.72 -2.47 -7.65
C LEU A 79 -18.97 -3.76 -7.30
N VAL A 80 -19.26 -4.39 -6.17
CA VAL A 80 -18.67 -5.68 -5.76
C VAL A 80 -19.06 -6.80 -6.73
N SER A 81 -20.27 -6.77 -7.30
CA SER A 81 -20.74 -7.82 -8.22
C SER A 81 -19.96 -7.86 -9.54
N PHE A 82 -19.23 -6.81 -9.90
CA PHE A 82 -18.38 -6.81 -11.08
C PHE A 82 -17.02 -7.46 -10.77
N ASP A 83 -16.65 -8.47 -11.58
CA ASP A 83 -15.31 -9.05 -11.55
C ASP A 83 -14.31 -8.09 -12.19
N THR A 84 -13.52 -7.44 -11.36
CA THR A 84 -12.49 -6.48 -11.77
C THR A 84 -11.10 -6.92 -11.31
N ARG A 85 -10.89 -8.24 -11.14
CA ARG A 85 -9.59 -8.79 -10.76
C ARG A 85 -8.52 -8.47 -11.80
N ASN A 86 -7.37 -8.03 -11.33
CA ASN A 86 -6.25 -7.65 -12.16
C ASN A 86 -4.91 -8.14 -11.55
N PRO A 87 -4.30 -9.25 -12.04
CA PRO A 87 -4.75 -10.04 -13.19
C PRO A 87 -6.06 -10.80 -12.94
N PRO A 88 -6.78 -11.27 -14.01
CA PRO A 88 -6.32 -11.46 -15.40
C PRO A 88 -6.48 -10.26 -16.34
N ARG A 89 -6.74 -9.03 -15.89
CA ARG A 89 -6.85 -7.82 -16.70
C ARG A 89 -7.90 -7.93 -17.81
N ALA A 90 -9.07 -8.42 -17.46
CA ALA A 90 -10.19 -8.61 -18.38
C ALA A 90 -11.23 -7.47 -18.32
N ILE A 91 -10.87 -6.34 -17.74
CA ILE A 91 -11.76 -5.19 -17.54
C ILE A 91 -11.96 -4.50 -18.91
N ALA A 92 -13.23 -4.32 -19.30
CA ALA A 92 -13.61 -3.71 -20.57
C ALA A 92 -14.15 -2.31 -20.37
N ALA A 93 -13.93 -1.45 -21.36
CA ALA A 93 -14.46 -0.08 -21.39
C ALA A 93 -15.99 -0.03 -21.59
N GLU A 94 -16.54 -1.03 -22.26
CA GLU A 94 -17.98 -1.18 -22.52
C GLU A 94 -18.52 -2.40 -21.79
N GLY A 95 -19.73 -2.26 -21.25
CA GLY A 95 -20.32 -3.26 -20.36
C GLY A 95 -19.72 -3.24 -18.95
N GLY A 96 -20.44 -3.72 -17.98
CA GLY A 96 -19.94 -3.87 -16.64
C GLY A 96 -19.78 -2.56 -15.84
N ILE A 97 -18.68 -2.45 -15.10
CA ILE A 97 -18.50 -1.43 -14.05
C ILE A 97 -18.48 0.01 -14.59
N PHE A 98 -17.89 0.26 -15.77
CA PHE A 98 -17.79 1.61 -16.32
C PHE A 98 -19.13 2.10 -16.89
N ASP A 99 -19.93 1.23 -17.51
CA ASP A 99 -21.29 1.59 -17.91
C ASP A 99 -22.20 1.84 -16.72
N TYR A 100 -22.05 1.05 -15.67
CA TYR A 100 -22.75 1.32 -14.41
C TYR A 100 -22.41 2.70 -13.85
N LEU A 101 -21.13 3.01 -13.68
CA LEU A 101 -20.68 4.30 -13.14
C LEU A 101 -21.15 5.47 -14.02
N ARG A 102 -21.07 5.34 -15.34
CA ARG A 102 -21.58 6.35 -16.27
C ARG A 102 -23.09 6.62 -16.05
N ALA A 103 -23.86 5.57 -15.87
CA ALA A 103 -25.30 5.67 -15.63
C ALA A 103 -25.64 6.29 -14.26
N GLN A 104 -24.76 6.13 -13.26
CA GLN A 104 -24.94 6.64 -11.91
C GLN A 104 -24.41 8.07 -11.70
N LEU A 105 -23.89 8.73 -12.74
CA LEU A 105 -23.36 10.11 -12.68
C LEU A 105 -24.18 11.08 -13.57
N PRO A 106 -25.47 11.27 -13.29
CA PRO A 106 -26.28 12.20 -14.04
C PRO A 106 -25.77 13.64 -13.86
N GLY A 107 -25.77 14.42 -14.93
CA GLY A 107 -25.27 15.80 -14.92
C GLY A 107 -23.75 15.95 -15.03
N PHE A 108 -23.00 14.87 -15.01
CA PHE A 108 -21.56 14.89 -15.29
C PHE A 108 -21.29 14.77 -16.80
N GLN A 109 -20.22 15.41 -17.25
CA GLN A 109 -19.57 15.06 -18.50
C GLN A 109 -18.67 13.85 -18.21
N VAL A 110 -18.97 12.71 -18.86
CA VAL A 110 -18.28 11.44 -18.59
C VAL A 110 -17.55 10.98 -19.85
N GLU A 111 -16.27 10.66 -19.70
CA GLU A 111 -15.40 10.12 -20.73
C GLU A 111 -14.82 8.78 -20.23
N VAL A 112 -14.97 7.72 -21.00
CA VAL A 112 -14.34 6.42 -20.75
C VAL A 112 -13.28 6.19 -21.81
N ILE A 113 -12.07 5.85 -21.40
CA ILE A 113 -10.92 5.68 -22.29
C ILE A 113 -10.33 4.28 -22.05
N ASP A 114 -10.26 3.50 -23.11
CA ASP A 114 -9.56 2.22 -23.14
C ASP A 114 -8.09 2.46 -23.53
N HIS A 115 -7.18 2.17 -22.63
CA HIS A 115 -5.72 2.28 -22.82
C HIS A 115 -5.11 0.96 -23.31
N GLY A 116 -5.93 -0.07 -23.53
CA GLY A 116 -5.55 -1.42 -23.92
C GLY A 116 -5.21 -2.34 -22.74
N ASP A 117 -5.27 -3.64 -23.01
CA ASP A 117 -4.93 -4.71 -22.05
C ASP A 117 -5.65 -4.59 -20.68
N GLY A 118 -6.90 -4.14 -20.66
CA GLY A 118 -7.70 -3.99 -19.45
C GLY A 118 -7.37 -2.75 -18.60
N ALA A 119 -6.49 -1.88 -19.05
CA ALA A 119 -6.31 -0.55 -18.45
C ALA A 119 -7.37 0.39 -19.03
N VAL A 120 -8.37 0.73 -18.23
CA VAL A 120 -9.49 1.59 -18.59
C VAL A 120 -9.68 2.67 -17.55
N SER A 121 -9.88 3.90 -17.96
CA SER A 121 -10.22 4.99 -17.08
C SER A 121 -11.57 5.61 -17.40
N LEU A 122 -12.27 6.08 -16.36
CA LEU A 122 -13.45 6.92 -16.48
C LEU A 122 -13.15 8.25 -15.82
N TYR A 123 -13.18 9.32 -16.60
CA TYR A 123 -13.13 10.68 -16.09
C TYR A 123 -14.51 11.30 -16.13
N ALA A 124 -14.98 11.81 -15.01
CA ALA A 124 -16.27 12.46 -14.87
C ALA A 124 -16.11 13.83 -14.22
N VAL A 125 -16.73 14.87 -14.79
CA VAL A 125 -16.66 16.23 -14.25
C VAL A 125 -18.02 16.92 -14.32
N ARG A 126 -18.38 17.62 -13.24
CA ARG A 126 -19.54 18.50 -13.10
C ARG A 126 -19.09 19.84 -12.54
N GLY A 127 -19.44 20.94 -13.20
CA GLY A 127 -19.04 22.29 -12.81
C GLY A 127 -17.55 22.60 -13.00
N THR A 128 -16.98 23.34 -12.07
CA THR A 128 -15.57 23.75 -12.04
C THR A 128 -14.89 23.37 -10.71
N PRO A 129 -14.73 22.07 -10.44
CA PRO A 129 -14.23 21.59 -9.16
C PRO A 129 -12.76 21.96 -8.96
N LYS A 130 -12.41 22.31 -7.72
CA LYS A 130 -11.03 22.57 -7.30
C LYS A 130 -10.24 21.27 -7.08
N TYR A 131 -10.93 20.18 -6.73
CA TYR A 131 -10.33 18.93 -6.32
C TYR A 131 -10.72 17.80 -7.25
N LEU A 132 -9.77 16.91 -7.52
CA LEU A 132 -10.02 15.65 -8.19
C LEU A 132 -10.00 14.51 -7.16
N PHE A 133 -11.00 13.65 -7.19
CA PHE A 133 -10.97 12.36 -6.50
C PHE A 133 -10.54 11.27 -7.47
N ASN A 134 -9.53 10.50 -7.10
CA ASN A 134 -9.09 9.33 -7.85
C ASN A 134 -9.35 8.07 -7.03
N VAL A 135 -9.86 7.02 -7.68
CA VAL A 135 -10.15 5.71 -7.09
C VAL A 135 -9.88 4.64 -8.11
N HIS A 136 -9.10 3.63 -7.78
CA HIS A 136 -9.01 2.44 -8.63
C HIS A 136 -10.21 1.51 -8.42
N LEU A 137 -10.55 0.75 -9.44
CA LEU A 137 -11.70 -0.16 -9.46
C LEU A 137 -11.27 -1.62 -9.59
N ASP A 138 -10.05 -1.85 -10.04
CA ASP A 138 -9.48 -3.18 -10.09
C ASP A 138 -9.16 -3.68 -8.68
N THR A 139 -9.09 -4.98 -8.56
CA THR A 139 -8.80 -5.69 -7.30
C THR A 139 -7.77 -6.76 -7.55
N VAL A 140 -7.03 -7.16 -6.52
CA VAL A 140 -6.22 -8.38 -6.59
C VAL A 140 -7.08 -9.61 -6.88
N PRO A 141 -6.49 -10.72 -7.39
CA PRO A 141 -7.17 -12.02 -7.45
C PRO A 141 -7.62 -12.48 -6.07
N ASP A 142 -8.79 -13.11 -6.01
CA ASP A 142 -9.30 -13.68 -4.78
C ASP A 142 -8.44 -14.86 -4.30
N SER A 143 -8.36 -14.99 -2.99
CA SER A 143 -7.69 -16.09 -2.32
C SER A 143 -8.63 -17.31 -2.22
N PRO A 144 -8.13 -18.57 -2.28
CA PRO A 144 -8.96 -19.75 -2.09
C PRO A 144 -9.51 -19.90 -0.66
N HIS A 145 -9.17 -18.98 0.24
CA HIS A 145 -9.59 -19.00 1.65
C HIS A 145 -10.84 -18.17 1.94
N TRP A 146 -11.46 -17.56 0.91
CA TRP A 146 -12.73 -16.87 1.08
C TRP A 146 -13.82 -17.80 1.60
N SER A 147 -14.57 -17.38 2.60
CA SER A 147 -15.62 -18.20 3.23
C SER A 147 -16.91 -18.30 2.39
N ALA A 148 -17.08 -17.39 1.42
CA ALA A 148 -18.18 -17.38 0.45
C ALA A 148 -17.74 -16.64 -0.83
N ASP A 149 -18.63 -16.52 -1.83
CA ASP A 149 -18.36 -15.82 -3.09
C ASP A 149 -17.89 -14.38 -2.84
N PRO A 150 -16.67 -13.97 -3.25
CA PRO A 150 -16.14 -12.65 -3.04
C PRO A 150 -16.88 -11.55 -3.80
N HIS A 151 -17.61 -11.89 -4.87
CA HIS A 151 -18.41 -10.97 -5.67
C HIS A 151 -19.85 -10.80 -5.19
N VAL A 152 -20.21 -11.44 -4.05
CA VAL A 152 -21.50 -11.26 -3.39
C VAL A 152 -21.29 -10.55 -2.06
N MET A 153 -21.65 -9.27 -2.01
CA MET A 153 -21.50 -8.47 -0.80
C MET A 153 -22.34 -9.05 0.35
N ARG A 154 -21.74 -9.16 1.53
CA ARG A 154 -22.37 -9.66 2.75
C ARG A 154 -22.25 -8.65 3.88
N ARG A 155 -23.22 -8.66 4.78
CA ARG A 155 -23.15 -7.87 6.02
C ARG A 155 -23.13 -8.78 7.22
N THR A 156 -22.24 -8.51 8.19
CA THR A 156 -22.15 -9.23 9.45
C THR A 156 -21.86 -8.24 10.58
N GLY A 157 -22.87 -7.91 11.37
CA GLY A 157 -22.80 -6.84 12.36
C GLY A 157 -22.53 -5.48 11.69
N ASP A 158 -21.45 -4.83 12.06
CA ASP A 158 -20.99 -3.55 11.51
C ASP A 158 -20.07 -3.69 10.28
N ARG A 159 -19.83 -4.92 9.80
CA ARG A 159 -18.91 -5.21 8.69
C ARG A 159 -19.66 -5.44 7.39
N VAL A 160 -19.11 -4.86 6.34
CA VAL A 160 -19.46 -5.13 4.96
C VAL A 160 -18.30 -5.93 4.35
N ILE A 161 -18.58 -7.12 3.82
CA ILE A 161 -17.60 -8.11 3.36
C ILE A 161 -17.79 -8.34 1.87
N GLY A 162 -16.72 -8.29 1.08
CA GLY A 162 -16.69 -8.52 -0.36
C GLY A 162 -15.36 -8.08 -0.94
N LEU A 163 -14.99 -8.60 -2.10
CA LEU A 163 -13.72 -8.25 -2.76
C LEU A 163 -13.74 -6.78 -3.22
N GLY A 164 -12.77 -6.00 -2.77
CA GLY A 164 -12.66 -4.58 -3.05
C GLY A 164 -13.52 -3.69 -2.15
N VAL A 165 -14.24 -4.19 -1.16
CA VAL A 165 -15.04 -3.32 -0.26
C VAL A 165 -14.17 -2.39 0.56
N CYS A 166 -12.95 -2.83 0.92
CA CYS A 166 -11.95 -2.06 1.62
C CYS A 166 -10.97 -1.41 0.64
N ASP A 167 -10.55 -2.16 -0.38
CA ASP A 167 -9.52 -1.78 -1.34
C ASP A 167 -10.06 -1.92 -2.78
N ILE A 168 -10.78 -0.89 -3.36
CA ILE A 168 -11.25 0.35 -2.73
C ILE A 168 -12.62 0.77 -3.31
N LYS A 169 -13.44 -0.24 -3.75
CA LYS A 169 -14.80 0.01 -4.28
C LYS A 169 -15.70 0.72 -3.27
N GLY A 170 -15.42 0.58 -1.95
CA GLY A 170 -16.13 1.30 -0.90
C GLY A 170 -16.02 2.83 -1.05
N ALA A 171 -14.84 3.33 -1.41
CA ALA A 171 -14.66 4.75 -1.69
C ALA A 171 -15.39 5.16 -2.97
N ALA A 172 -15.31 4.37 -4.04
CA ALA A 172 -16.02 4.64 -5.30
C ALA A 172 -17.53 4.75 -5.06
N ALA A 173 -18.12 3.83 -4.30
CA ALA A 173 -19.53 3.85 -3.92
C ALA A 173 -19.92 5.13 -3.16
N ALA A 174 -19.10 5.55 -2.20
CA ALA A 174 -19.33 6.76 -1.43
C ALA A 174 -19.23 8.03 -2.29
N LEU A 175 -18.30 8.10 -3.26
CA LEU A 175 -18.20 9.20 -4.22
C LEU A 175 -19.47 9.32 -5.07
N VAL A 176 -19.99 8.21 -5.59
CA VAL A 176 -21.22 8.19 -6.39
C VAL A 176 -22.43 8.60 -5.53
N ALA A 177 -22.54 8.10 -4.32
CA ALA A 177 -23.63 8.46 -3.41
C ALA A 177 -23.59 9.96 -3.07
N ALA A 178 -22.42 10.51 -2.77
CA ALA A 178 -22.24 11.93 -2.47
C ALA A 178 -22.54 12.83 -3.70
N ALA A 179 -22.14 12.39 -4.91
CA ALA A 179 -22.44 13.11 -6.15
C ALA A 179 -23.93 13.20 -6.43
N ASN A 180 -24.72 12.21 -6.01
CA ASN A 180 -26.16 12.15 -6.19
C ASN A 180 -26.95 12.81 -5.03
N ALA A 181 -26.29 13.07 -3.90
CA ALA A 181 -26.91 13.74 -2.76
C ALA A 181 -27.06 15.27 -2.95
N GLY A 182 -26.44 15.84 -4.00
CA GLY A 182 -26.50 17.26 -4.33
C GLY A 182 -26.01 17.56 -5.74
N ASP A 183 -25.86 18.83 -6.06
CA ASP A 183 -25.47 19.34 -7.38
C ASP A 183 -24.12 20.08 -7.38
N GLY A 184 -23.34 19.94 -6.30
CA GLY A 184 -22.05 20.60 -6.14
C GLY A 184 -21.03 20.18 -7.22
N ASP A 185 -20.03 21.04 -7.41
CA ASP A 185 -18.95 20.80 -8.38
C ASP A 185 -18.08 19.61 -7.97
N ALA A 186 -17.85 18.67 -8.88
CA ALA A 186 -17.08 17.46 -8.58
C ALA A 186 -16.30 16.95 -9.80
N ALA A 187 -15.13 16.37 -9.56
CA ALA A 187 -14.37 15.63 -10.57
C ALA A 187 -13.91 14.27 -10.00
N PHE A 188 -14.12 13.24 -10.80
CA PHE A 188 -13.73 11.86 -10.47
C PHE A 188 -12.86 11.28 -11.58
N LEU A 189 -11.83 10.55 -11.19
CA LEU A 189 -11.06 9.67 -12.07
C LEU A 189 -11.11 8.26 -11.47
N PHE A 190 -11.75 7.35 -12.18
CA PHE A 190 -11.73 5.93 -11.85
C PHE A 190 -10.74 5.22 -12.78
N SER A 191 -9.79 4.48 -12.21
CA SER A 191 -8.74 3.71 -12.91
C SER A 191 -8.94 2.21 -12.73
N SER A 192 -8.35 1.39 -13.60
CA SER A 192 -8.43 -0.08 -13.52
C SER A 192 -7.08 -0.77 -13.71
N ASP A 193 -5.98 -0.12 -13.35
CA ASP A 193 -4.63 -0.64 -13.60
C ASP A 193 -3.67 -0.46 -12.42
N GLU A 194 -4.18 -0.10 -11.22
CA GLU A 194 -3.38 0.07 -10.00
C GLU A 194 -2.77 -1.25 -9.56
N GLU A 195 -3.59 -2.28 -9.37
CA GLU A 195 -3.20 -3.62 -8.88
C GLU A 195 -2.29 -4.37 -9.85
N ALA A 196 -2.31 -3.97 -11.12
CA ALA A 196 -1.37 -4.46 -12.12
C ALA A 196 -0.01 -3.78 -12.07
N ASN A 197 0.18 -2.75 -11.25
CA ASN A 197 1.35 -1.88 -11.26
C ASN A 197 1.63 -1.30 -12.67
N ASP A 198 0.59 -0.87 -13.35
CA ASP A 198 0.68 -0.33 -14.72
C ASP A 198 -0.01 1.04 -14.78
N PRO A 199 0.72 2.14 -14.68
CA PRO A 199 0.14 3.48 -14.47
C PRO A 199 -0.38 4.14 -15.75
N ARG A 200 -0.89 3.40 -16.74
CA ARG A 200 -1.36 3.97 -18.02
C ARG A 200 -2.54 4.91 -17.84
N CYS A 201 -3.50 4.58 -16.97
CA CYS A 201 -4.65 5.44 -16.70
C CYS A 201 -4.22 6.79 -16.14
N ILE A 202 -3.36 6.77 -15.14
CA ILE A 202 -2.88 8.01 -14.51
C ILE A 202 -1.95 8.79 -15.45
N ALA A 203 -1.05 8.12 -16.17
CA ALA A 203 -0.16 8.77 -17.15
C ALA A 203 -0.96 9.49 -18.24
N ALA A 204 -2.01 8.85 -18.79
CA ALA A 204 -2.87 9.46 -19.78
C ALA A 204 -3.65 10.66 -19.22
N PHE A 205 -4.13 10.58 -17.99
CA PHE A 205 -4.77 11.71 -17.33
C PHE A 205 -3.81 12.88 -17.12
N LEU A 206 -2.60 12.63 -16.61
CA LEU A 206 -1.58 13.65 -16.36
C LEU A 206 -1.19 14.40 -17.66
N ALA A 207 -1.16 13.70 -18.80
CA ALA A 207 -0.88 14.29 -20.10
C ALA A 207 -1.89 15.37 -20.52
N ARG A 208 -3.09 15.41 -19.90
CA ARG A 208 -4.13 16.40 -20.19
C ARG A 208 -3.85 17.76 -19.54
N GLY A 209 -3.04 17.82 -18.48
CA GLY A 209 -2.66 19.05 -17.79
C GLY A 209 -3.84 19.83 -17.22
N LEU A 210 -4.85 19.14 -16.67
CA LEU A 210 -6.07 19.77 -16.13
C LEU A 210 -5.77 20.52 -14.81
N PRO A 211 -6.39 21.71 -14.57
CA PRO A 211 -6.03 22.58 -13.45
C PRO A 211 -6.79 22.22 -12.16
N TYR A 212 -6.32 21.25 -11.41
CA TYR A 212 -6.83 20.95 -10.07
C TYR A 212 -5.88 21.49 -9.01
N ASP A 213 -6.42 22.07 -7.93
CA ASP A 213 -5.65 22.54 -6.77
C ASP A 213 -5.02 21.37 -6.02
N ALA A 214 -5.74 20.26 -5.89
CA ALA A 214 -5.25 19.03 -5.31
C ALA A 214 -5.97 17.77 -5.83
N VAL A 215 -5.33 16.62 -5.62
CA VAL A 215 -5.88 15.27 -5.91
C VAL A 215 -5.97 14.48 -4.61
N LEU A 216 -7.17 13.97 -4.32
CA LEU A 216 -7.45 13.05 -3.22
C LEU A 216 -7.53 11.65 -3.80
N VAL A 217 -6.54 10.82 -3.49
CA VAL A 217 -6.49 9.43 -3.95
C VAL A 217 -7.03 8.54 -2.85
N ALA A 218 -8.05 7.76 -3.18
CA ALA A 218 -8.68 6.88 -2.22
C ALA A 218 -7.87 5.60 -2.04
N GLU A 219 -7.57 5.30 -0.77
CA GLU A 219 -6.94 4.06 -0.30
C GLU A 219 -7.35 3.81 1.16
N PRO A 220 -7.18 2.58 1.70
CA PRO A 220 -7.59 2.26 3.07
C PRO A 220 -6.74 2.98 4.12
N THR A 221 -7.14 4.20 4.48
CA THR A 221 -6.44 5.06 5.46
C THR A 221 -7.25 5.33 6.72
N MET A 222 -8.30 4.53 6.99
CA MET A 222 -9.19 4.68 8.14
C MET A 222 -9.92 6.03 8.21
N GLY A 223 -10.05 6.75 7.07
CA GLY A 223 -10.62 8.09 7.01
C GLY A 223 -9.68 9.17 7.56
N GLU A 224 -8.38 8.94 7.50
CA GLU A 224 -7.34 9.91 7.85
C GLU A 224 -6.54 10.30 6.60
N ALA A 225 -6.25 11.60 6.46
CA ALA A 225 -5.45 12.11 5.35
C ALA A 225 -3.97 11.71 5.54
N VAL A 226 -3.44 10.92 4.63
CA VAL A 226 -2.04 10.52 4.59
C VAL A 226 -1.28 11.43 3.63
N LEU A 227 -0.26 12.12 4.15
CA LEU A 227 0.50 13.15 3.43
C LEU A 227 1.86 12.64 2.93
N ALA A 228 2.22 11.42 3.26
CA ALA A 228 3.49 10.83 2.85
C ALA A 228 3.41 9.31 2.84
N HIS A 229 3.98 8.70 1.81
CA HIS A 229 4.25 7.27 1.77
C HIS A 229 5.58 6.96 1.06
N ARG A 230 6.06 5.72 1.23
CA ARG A 230 7.30 5.29 0.58
C ARG A 230 7.10 5.10 -0.91
N GLY A 231 8.20 5.29 -1.65
CA GLY A 231 8.31 4.76 -3.00
C GLY A 231 8.49 3.24 -3.00
N ILE A 232 8.57 2.68 -4.18
CA ILE A 232 8.89 1.27 -4.40
C ILE A 232 9.85 1.14 -5.59
N SER A 233 10.84 0.27 -5.46
CA SER A 233 11.72 -0.15 -6.56
C SER A 233 11.95 -1.65 -6.46
N SER A 234 11.83 -2.33 -7.59
CA SER A 234 12.09 -3.76 -7.74
C SER A 234 13.22 -3.97 -8.73
N VAL A 235 14.17 -4.84 -8.40
CA VAL A 235 15.38 -5.03 -9.17
C VAL A 235 15.65 -6.51 -9.41
N LEU A 236 16.03 -6.83 -10.63
CA LEU A 236 16.57 -8.11 -11.06
C LEU A 236 18.08 -8.00 -11.25
N MET A 237 18.84 -8.89 -10.60
CA MET A 237 20.29 -9.03 -10.80
C MET A 237 20.67 -10.41 -11.26
N ARG A 238 21.68 -10.52 -12.14
CA ARG A 238 22.29 -11.78 -12.51
C ARG A 238 23.80 -11.72 -12.33
N PHE A 239 24.33 -12.77 -11.75
CA PHE A 239 25.76 -12.96 -11.54
C PHE A 239 26.26 -14.09 -12.44
N ALA A 240 27.40 -13.88 -13.08
CA ALA A 240 28.07 -14.90 -13.89
C ALA A 240 29.25 -15.48 -13.13
N GLY A 241 29.35 -16.80 -13.14
CA GLY A 241 30.45 -17.55 -12.58
C GLY A 241 31.07 -18.51 -13.62
N ARG A 242 31.92 -19.38 -13.15
CA ARG A 242 32.54 -20.42 -13.97
C ARG A 242 32.37 -21.79 -13.31
N ALA A 243 31.66 -22.70 -13.99
CA ALA A 243 31.46 -24.05 -13.49
C ALA A 243 32.81 -24.77 -13.22
N GLY A 244 32.83 -25.58 -12.17
CA GLY A 244 34.00 -26.37 -11.82
C GLY A 244 33.73 -27.29 -10.63
N HIS A 245 34.69 -28.16 -10.31
CA HIS A 245 34.58 -29.02 -9.13
C HIS A 245 34.96 -28.23 -7.86
N ALA A 246 34.17 -28.35 -6.81
CA ALA A 246 34.32 -27.54 -5.59
C ALA A 246 35.60 -27.85 -4.79
N SER A 247 36.25 -29.02 -5.02
CA SER A 247 37.50 -29.41 -4.35
C SER A 247 38.78 -28.75 -4.93
N GLY A 248 38.67 -28.09 -6.10
CA GLY A 248 39.80 -27.39 -6.70
C GLY A 248 40.11 -26.07 -6.01
N LYS A 249 41.31 -25.51 -6.27
CA LYS A 249 41.64 -24.14 -5.86
C LYS A 249 40.71 -23.19 -6.57
N GLN A 250 39.87 -22.48 -5.80
CA GLN A 250 38.86 -21.62 -6.36
C GLN A 250 39.33 -20.16 -6.44
N ASP A 251 39.04 -19.54 -7.56
CA ASP A 251 38.98 -18.09 -7.66
C ASP A 251 37.75 -17.60 -6.85
N PRO A 252 37.90 -16.63 -5.96
CA PRO A 252 36.77 -16.06 -5.20
C PRO A 252 35.59 -15.58 -6.06
N ALA A 253 35.87 -15.18 -7.31
CA ALA A 253 34.87 -14.74 -8.29
C ALA A 253 34.23 -15.86 -9.11
N ALA A 254 34.72 -17.10 -8.99
CA ALA A 254 34.26 -18.21 -9.83
C ALA A 254 32.79 -18.60 -9.53
N SER A 255 32.31 -18.48 -8.30
CA SER A 255 30.95 -18.86 -7.92
C SER A 255 30.01 -17.68 -7.96
N ALA A 256 29.04 -17.72 -8.87
CA ALA A 256 28.00 -16.70 -8.96
C ALA A 256 27.17 -16.57 -7.65
N LEU A 257 26.90 -17.68 -6.96
CA LEU A 257 26.23 -17.65 -5.66
C LEU A 257 27.07 -16.96 -4.58
N HIS A 258 28.40 -17.15 -4.56
CA HIS A 258 29.26 -16.43 -3.62
C HIS A 258 29.27 -14.94 -3.90
N GLN A 259 29.23 -14.52 -5.18
CA GLN A 259 29.12 -13.11 -5.55
C GLN A 259 27.78 -12.54 -5.04
N ALA A 260 26.67 -13.23 -5.28
CA ALA A 260 25.34 -12.82 -4.80
C ALA A 260 25.28 -12.71 -3.27
N MET A 261 25.85 -13.68 -2.53
CA MET A 261 25.88 -13.64 -1.06
C MET A 261 26.72 -12.47 -0.51
N ARG A 262 27.89 -12.20 -1.12
CA ARG A 262 28.73 -11.05 -0.72
C ARG A 262 28.04 -9.72 -1.01
N TRP A 263 27.38 -9.61 -2.17
CA TRP A 263 26.56 -8.46 -2.51
C TRP A 263 25.43 -8.26 -1.47
N GLY A 264 24.72 -9.34 -1.15
CA GLY A 264 23.62 -9.29 -0.15
C GLY A 264 24.09 -8.81 1.21
N GLY A 265 25.27 -9.26 1.69
CA GLY A 265 25.86 -8.76 2.94
C GLY A 265 26.10 -7.26 2.90
N LYS A 266 26.76 -6.74 1.84
CA LYS A 266 27.00 -5.29 1.69
C LYS A 266 25.70 -4.49 1.57
N ALA A 267 24.69 -5.03 0.87
CA ALA A 267 23.39 -4.39 0.74
C ALA A 267 22.69 -4.26 2.10
N LEU A 268 22.68 -5.31 2.91
CA LEU A 268 22.09 -5.29 4.27
C LEU A 268 22.84 -4.32 5.19
N ASP A 269 24.18 -4.31 5.19
CA ASP A 269 24.99 -3.37 5.97
C ASP A 269 24.67 -1.92 5.58
N HIS A 270 24.50 -1.64 4.29
CA HIS A 270 24.12 -0.31 3.79
C HIS A 270 22.73 0.10 4.28
N VAL A 271 21.74 -0.80 4.18
CA VAL A 271 20.38 -0.56 4.67
C VAL A 271 20.39 -0.25 6.17
N ASP A 272 21.13 -1.00 6.96
CA ASP A 272 21.28 -0.77 8.41
C ASP A 272 21.89 0.61 8.70
N SER A 273 22.83 1.07 7.88
CA SER A 273 23.41 2.41 8.00
C SER A 273 22.40 3.54 7.78
N LEU A 274 21.32 3.28 7.04
CA LEU A 274 20.23 4.21 6.76
C LEU A 274 19.08 4.17 7.79
N ALA A 275 19.17 3.34 8.83
CA ALA A 275 18.10 3.17 9.83
C ALA A 275 17.71 4.47 10.56
N HIS A 276 18.60 5.47 10.59
CA HIS A 276 18.36 6.77 11.23
C HIS A 276 17.65 7.79 10.33
N ALA A 277 17.56 7.55 9.03
CA ALA A 277 16.87 8.46 8.11
C ALA A 277 15.39 8.59 8.48
N ARG A 278 14.83 9.79 8.34
CA ARG A 278 13.45 10.13 8.74
C ARG A 278 12.78 11.03 7.71
N PHE A 279 11.47 10.81 7.49
CA PHE A 279 10.62 11.73 6.73
C PHE A 279 9.16 11.54 7.14
N GLY A 280 8.46 12.60 7.56
CA GLY A 280 7.01 12.60 7.83
C GLY A 280 6.52 11.47 8.78
N GLY A 281 7.37 10.99 9.69
CA GLY A 281 7.09 9.84 10.57
C GLY A 281 7.64 8.50 10.07
N LEU A 282 7.99 8.38 8.79
CA LEU A 282 8.66 7.19 8.23
C LEU A 282 10.12 7.11 8.69
N THR A 283 10.64 5.89 8.83
CA THR A 283 12.00 5.65 9.35
C THR A 283 12.75 4.61 8.53
N GLY A 284 14.02 4.92 8.20
CA GLY A 284 14.94 4.01 7.52
C GLY A 284 14.51 3.61 6.11
N LEU A 285 15.36 2.91 5.39
CA LEU A 285 15.06 2.27 4.12
C LEU A 285 14.43 0.88 4.40
N ARG A 286 13.27 0.59 3.81
CA ARG A 286 12.76 -0.78 3.80
C ARG A 286 13.41 -1.53 2.64
N PHE A 287 13.87 -2.76 2.88
CA PHE A 287 14.60 -3.56 1.91
C PHE A 287 14.29 -5.05 2.09
N ASN A 288 14.18 -5.78 0.99
CA ASN A 288 13.97 -7.22 1.01
C ASN A 288 14.66 -7.90 -0.16
N ILE A 289 15.43 -8.95 0.11
CA ILE A 289 15.87 -9.89 -0.90
C ILE A 289 14.79 -10.98 -0.98
N GLY A 290 13.93 -10.88 -2.01
CA GLY A 290 12.75 -11.74 -2.14
C GLY A 290 13.05 -13.11 -2.74
N ARG A 291 14.10 -13.22 -3.57
CA ARG A 291 14.46 -14.47 -4.25
C ARG A 291 15.93 -14.56 -4.57
N VAL A 292 16.50 -15.75 -4.39
CA VAL A 292 17.86 -16.11 -4.85
C VAL A 292 17.80 -17.49 -5.45
N ASP A 293 18.18 -17.61 -6.72
CA ASP A 293 18.26 -18.87 -7.44
C ASP A 293 19.67 -19.06 -7.99
N GLY A 294 20.16 -20.30 -8.03
CA GLY A 294 21.44 -20.61 -8.66
C GLY A 294 22.09 -21.91 -8.19
N GLY A 295 23.14 -22.30 -8.89
CA GLY A 295 23.84 -23.53 -8.61
C GLY A 295 23.06 -24.80 -8.96
N ILE A 296 23.69 -25.97 -8.75
CA ILE A 296 23.09 -27.28 -9.07
C ILE A 296 23.31 -28.26 -7.90
N LYS A 297 24.54 -28.38 -7.42
CA LYS A 297 24.95 -29.34 -6.36
C LYS A 297 26.06 -28.74 -5.48
N ALA A 298 26.15 -29.20 -4.24
CA ALA A 298 27.15 -28.73 -3.29
C ALA A 298 28.60 -28.90 -3.74
N ASN A 299 28.89 -29.89 -4.56
CA ASN A 299 30.23 -30.15 -5.10
C ASN A 299 30.54 -29.49 -6.45
N MET A 300 29.68 -28.58 -6.90
CA MET A 300 29.82 -27.81 -8.14
C MET A 300 29.86 -26.31 -7.85
N ILE A 301 30.80 -25.61 -8.52
CA ILE A 301 30.83 -24.15 -8.50
C ILE A 301 29.65 -23.63 -9.33
N ALA A 302 28.87 -22.72 -8.78
CA ALA A 302 27.70 -22.15 -9.45
C ALA A 302 28.10 -21.25 -10.64
N PRO A 303 27.73 -21.60 -11.88
CA PRO A 303 28.08 -20.80 -13.06
C PRO A 303 27.17 -19.58 -13.23
N ALA A 304 26.00 -19.58 -12.61
CA ALA A 304 25.04 -18.49 -12.66
C ALA A 304 24.27 -18.39 -11.34
N ALA A 305 23.85 -17.19 -11.02
CA ALA A 305 22.87 -16.91 -9.98
C ALA A 305 21.97 -15.75 -10.41
N GLU A 306 20.69 -15.83 -10.07
CA GLU A 306 19.71 -14.76 -10.19
C GLU A 306 19.27 -14.34 -8.79
N LEU A 307 19.15 -13.04 -8.58
CA LEU A 307 18.70 -12.45 -7.33
C LEU A 307 17.65 -11.37 -7.65
N ARG A 308 16.55 -11.38 -6.90
CA ARG A 308 15.51 -10.35 -6.96
C ARG A 308 15.38 -9.70 -5.61
N PHE A 309 15.46 -8.38 -5.60
CA PHE A 309 15.28 -7.58 -4.40
C PHE A 309 14.37 -6.39 -4.66
N GLY A 310 13.80 -5.85 -3.60
CA GLY A 310 13.05 -4.63 -3.64
C GLY A 310 13.37 -3.74 -2.45
N PHE A 311 13.17 -2.46 -2.62
CA PHE A 311 13.32 -1.50 -1.54
C PHE A 311 12.24 -0.42 -1.62
N ARG A 312 11.96 0.21 -0.46
CA ARG A 312 10.96 1.26 -0.34
C ARG A 312 11.62 2.51 0.24
N PRO A 313 12.03 3.45 -0.63
CA PRO A 313 12.73 4.67 -0.22
C PRO A 313 11.78 5.65 0.49
N LEU A 314 12.36 6.52 1.31
CA LEU A 314 11.68 7.70 1.84
C LEU A 314 11.57 8.77 0.74
N PRO A 315 10.62 9.71 0.83
CA PRO A 315 10.51 10.86 -0.08
C PRO A 315 11.76 11.72 -0.17
N SER A 316 12.60 11.67 0.85
CA SER A 316 13.88 12.41 0.93
C SER A 316 15.09 11.62 0.43
N MET A 317 14.90 10.43 -0.16
CA MET A 317 16.00 9.59 -0.66
C MET A 317 16.12 9.66 -2.17
N ASP A 318 17.35 9.77 -2.65
CA ASP A 318 17.70 9.67 -4.06
C ASP A 318 17.67 8.20 -4.51
N VAL A 319 16.64 7.83 -5.27
CA VAL A 319 16.45 6.46 -5.76
C VAL A 319 17.54 6.06 -6.75
N ASP A 320 17.97 6.96 -7.64
CA ASP A 320 19.00 6.66 -8.62
C ASP A 320 20.36 6.48 -7.94
N GLY A 321 20.65 7.30 -6.92
CA GLY A 321 21.83 7.12 -6.07
C GLY A 321 21.82 5.81 -5.29
N LEU A 322 20.65 5.37 -4.78
CA LEU A 322 20.50 4.06 -4.12
C LEU A 322 20.74 2.92 -5.11
N LEU A 323 20.16 2.97 -6.32
CA LEU A 323 20.37 1.95 -7.36
C LEU A 323 21.84 1.87 -7.77
N ALA A 324 22.49 3.01 -8.00
CA ALA A 324 23.92 3.07 -8.30
C ALA A 324 24.78 2.44 -7.18
N THR A 325 24.41 2.71 -5.92
CA THR A 325 25.07 2.14 -4.74
C THR A 325 24.90 0.63 -4.69
N PHE A 326 23.67 0.12 -4.84
CA PHE A 326 23.43 -1.33 -4.87
C PHE A 326 24.13 -2.03 -6.05
N ALA A 327 24.13 -1.43 -7.23
CA ALA A 327 24.88 -1.95 -8.37
C ALA A 327 26.39 -2.02 -8.08
N GLY A 328 26.94 -0.98 -7.45
CA GLY A 328 28.36 -0.86 -7.11
C GLY A 328 28.86 -1.84 -6.04
N PHE A 329 27.97 -2.50 -5.28
CA PHE A 329 28.36 -3.53 -4.30
C PHE A 329 28.80 -4.85 -4.97
N ALA A 330 28.44 -5.08 -6.23
CA ALA A 330 28.83 -6.26 -6.97
C ALA A 330 30.30 -6.18 -7.41
N ASP A 331 31.11 -7.17 -6.99
CA ASP A 331 32.52 -7.30 -7.35
C ASP A 331 32.83 -8.79 -7.60
N PRO A 332 33.08 -9.19 -8.85
CA PRO A 332 32.99 -8.38 -10.09
C PRO A 332 31.58 -7.85 -10.36
N ALA A 333 31.48 -6.85 -11.23
CA ALA A 333 30.20 -6.26 -11.60
C ALA A 333 29.18 -7.33 -12.02
N ALA A 334 27.91 -7.13 -11.66
CA ALA A 334 26.84 -8.05 -12.05
C ALA A 334 26.74 -8.13 -13.58
N ALA A 335 26.49 -9.35 -14.08
CA ALA A 335 26.28 -9.55 -15.52
C ALA A 335 25.02 -8.88 -16.05
N HIS A 336 24.04 -8.63 -15.15
CA HIS A 336 22.80 -7.91 -15.44
C HIS A 336 22.32 -7.23 -14.16
N PHE A 337 21.87 -5.98 -14.28
CA PHE A 337 21.24 -5.21 -13.23
C PHE A 337 20.12 -4.38 -13.89
N GLU A 338 18.88 -4.65 -13.53
CA GLU A 338 17.71 -4.04 -14.16
C GLU A 338 16.69 -3.66 -13.08
N GLU A 339 16.30 -2.40 -13.04
CA GLU A 339 15.12 -2.00 -12.29
C GLU A 339 13.88 -2.42 -13.09
N THR A 340 13.13 -3.38 -12.59
CA THR A 340 11.97 -3.97 -13.27
C THR A 340 10.67 -3.22 -12.97
N PHE A 341 10.65 -2.44 -11.89
CA PHE A 341 9.53 -1.59 -11.52
C PHE A 341 9.99 -0.43 -10.64
N ARG A 342 9.41 0.76 -10.87
CA ARG A 342 9.58 1.95 -10.04
C ARG A 342 8.24 2.64 -9.81
N GLY A 343 7.86 2.83 -8.52
CA GLY A 343 6.80 3.73 -8.10
C GLY A 343 7.40 4.87 -7.24
N PRO A 344 7.11 6.14 -7.56
CA PRO A 344 7.65 7.25 -6.79
C PRO A 344 7.11 7.28 -5.37
N SER A 345 7.78 7.97 -4.45
CA SER A 345 7.27 8.24 -3.11
C SER A 345 6.25 9.40 -3.12
N LEU A 346 5.45 9.52 -2.09
CA LEU A 346 4.61 10.68 -1.83
C LEU A 346 5.21 11.48 -0.65
N PRO A 347 5.44 12.78 -0.80
CA PRO A 347 5.46 13.54 -2.05
C PRO A 347 6.58 13.12 -2.99
N SER A 348 6.40 13.36 -4.28
CA SER A 348 7.36 13.06 -5.33
C SER A 348 7.94 14.32 -5.95
N GLY A 349 8.95 14.16 -6.83
CA GLY A 349 9.62 15.23 -7.55
C GLY A 349 10.93 15.67 -6.87
N ASP A 350 11.19 16.96 -6.78
CA ASP A 350 12.42 17.48 -6.19
C ASP A 350 12.53 17.12 -4.70
N ILE A 351 13.53 16.30 -4.36
CA ILE A 351 13.81 15.83 -3.01
C ILE A 351 14.01 17.00 -2.03
N ALA A 352 14.66 18.08 -2.46
CA ALA A 352 14.90 19.25 -1.63
C ALA A 352 13.58 19.96 -1.23
N ARG A 353 12.52 19.77 -2.03
CA ARG A 353 11.19 20.35 -1.80
C ARG A 353 10.18 19.36 -1.23
N ALA A 354 10.59 18.13 -0.90
CA ALA A 354 9.67 17.10 -0.43
C ALA A 354 8.88 17.54 0.82
N GLU A 355 9.53 18.18 1.79
CA GLU A 355 8.85 18.66 3.00
C GLU A 355 7.88 19.83 2.70
N GLU A 356 8.24 20.76 1.82
CA GLU A 356 7.35 21.82 1.36
C GLU A 356 6.07 21.26 0.72
N ARG A 357 6.22 20.26 -0.16
CA ARG A 357 5.10 19.59 -0.81
C ARG A 357 4.21 18.83 0.19
N ARG A 358 4.82 18.19 1.20
CA ARG A 358 4.08 17.54 2.28
C ARG A 358 3.25 18.54 3.08
N LEU A 359 3.81 19.72 3.36
CA LEU A 359 3.10 20.79 4.05
C LEU A 359 1.97 21.38 3.19
N ALA A 360 2.17 21.54 1.87
CA ALA A 360 1.09 21.95 0.98
C ALA A 360 -0.08 20.96 0.97
N ALA A 361 0.20 19.64 1.01
CA ALA A 361 -0.84 18.63 1.15
C ALA A 361 -1.55 18.71 2.53
N ARG A 362 -0.83 19.09 3.58
CA ARG A 362 -1.40 19.36 4.90
C ARG A 362 -2.37 20.55 4.87
N ASP A 363 -1.95 21.64 4.23
CA ASP A 363 -2.81 22.83 4.11
C ASP A 363 -4.13 22.49 3.40
N VAL A 364 -4.09 21.59 2.40
CA VAL A 364 -5.31 21.08 1.73
C VAL A 364 -6.14 20.24 2.71
N ALA A 365 -5.54 19.31 3.44
CA ALA A 365 -6.26 18.49 4.41
C ALA A 365 -6.91 19.34 5.51
N ASP A 366 -6.20 20.33 6.04
CA ASP A 366 -6.71 21.28 7.04
C ASP A 366 -7.86 22.13 6.46
N ALA A 367 -7.74 22.61 5.21
CA ALA A 367 -8.81 23.38 4.54
C ALA A 367 -10.08 22.55 4.27
N LEU A 368 -9.95 21.24 4.11
CA LEU A 368 -11.06 20.30 3.91
C LEU A 368 -11.59 19.69 5.23
N ASP A 369 -11.05 20.10 6.38
CA ASP A 369 -11.37 19.55 7.71
C ASP A 369 -11.22 18.03 7.74
N LEU A 370 -10.10 17.51 7.17
CA LEU A 370 -9.76 16.10 7.18
C LEU A 370 -8.82 15.78 8.36
N PRO A 371 -9.09 14.73 9.15
CA PRO A 371 -8.17 14.31 10.19
C PRO A 371 -6.86 13.83 9.53
N ILE A 372 -5.72 14.26 10.07
CA ILE A 372 -4.41 13.90 9.53
C ILE A 372 -3.89 12.63 10.21
N GLY A 373 -3.62 11.62 9.41
CA GLY A 373 -3.07 10.35 9.82
C GLY A 373 -1.54 10.29 9.77
N ASN A 374 -1.01 9.13 10.15
CA ASN A 374 0.40 8.84 10.03
C ASN A 374 0.79 8.58 8.58
N ALA A 375 2.06 8.85 8.24
CA ALA A 375 2.62 8.39 6.99
C ALA A 375 2.65 6.84 6.95
N VAL A 376 2.47 6.27 5.73
CA VAL A 376 2.30 4.83 5.54
C VAL A 376 3.46 4.21 4.75
N ASP A 377 3.68 2.91 4.95
CA ASP A 377 4.76 2.18 4.28
C ASP A 377 4.34 1.61 2.90
N PHE A 378 3.03 1.54 2.58
CA PHE A 378 2.54 1.09 1.28
C PHE A 378 2.57 2.20 0.23
N TRP A 379 2.55 1.82 -1.03
CA TRP A 379 2.58 2.72 -2.18
C TRP A 379 1.16 2.95 -2.71
N THR A 380 0.90 4.13 -3.30
CA THR A 380 -0.38 4.50 -3.90
C THR A 380 -0.18 5.36 -5.15
N GLU A 381 -1.20 5.45 -5.99
CA GLU A 381 -1.22 6.33 -7.17
C GLU A 381 -1.04 7.83 -6.84
N ALA A 382 -1.24 8.25 -5.59
CA ALA A 382 -1.04 9.65 -5.17
C ALA A 382 0.35 10.17 -5.49
N SER A 383 1.36 9.29 -5.46
CA SER A 383 2.72 9.64 -5.83
C SER A 383 2.89 9.97 -7.31
N LEU A 384 2.10 9.38 -8.19
CA LEU A 384 2.09 9.66 -9.62
C LEU A 384 1.55 11.06 -9.89
N PHE A 385 0.44 11.44 -9.23
CA PHE A 385 -0.09 12.81 -9.30
C PHE A 385 0.89 13.82 -8.75
N SER A 386 1.54 13.50 -7.63
CA SER A 386 2.60 14.34 -7.07
C SER A 386 3.79 14.50 -8.02
N ALA A 387 4.21 13.42 -8.71
CA ALA A 387 5.25 13.48 -9.75
C ALA A 387 4.81 14.33 -10.94
N GLY A 388 3.53 14.31 -11.29
CA GLY A 388 2.91 15.17 -12.30
C GLY A 388 2.75 16.64 -11.89
N GLY A 389 3.15 17.00 -10.67
CA GLY A 389 3.15 18.40 -10.19
C GLY A 389 1.95 18.81 -9.36
N TYR A 390 0.96 17.92 -9.16
CA TYR A 390 -0.20 18.21 -8.30
C TYR A 390 0.15 18.10 -6.82
N THR A 391 -0.55 18.87 -5.99
CA THR A 391 -0.66 18.56 -4.57
C THR A 391 -1.52 17.32 -4.42
N ALA A 392 -0.99 16.25 -3.83
CA ALA A 392 -1.71 14.99 -3.69
C ALA A 392 -1.65 14.49 -2.25
N LEU A 393 -2.74 13.88 -1.81
CA LEU A 393 -2.85 13.21 -0.52
C LEU A 393 -3.68 11.92 -0.69
N VAL A 394 -3.52 11.00 0.25
CA VAL A 394 -4.30 9.75 0.27
C VAL A 394 -5.38 9.86 1.33
N TYR A 395 -6.63 9.53 0.97
CA TYR A 395 -7.75 9.64 1.90
C TYR A 395 -8.88 8.68 1.49
N GLY A 396 -9.15 7.68 2.30
CA GLY A 396 -10.23 6.73 2.04
C GLY A 396 -10.69 5.93 3.26
N PRO A 397 -11.80 5.20 3.14
CA PRO A 397 -12.31 4.33 4.20
C PRO A 397 -11.50 3.04 4.30
N GLY A 398 -11.73 2.27 5.37
CA GLY A 398 -11.12 0.96 5.54
C GLY A 398 -9.73 0.99 6.17
N ASP A 399 -9.24 -0.18 6.52
CA ASP A 399 -7.92 -0.42 7.11
C ASP A 399 -7.11 -1.27 6.14
N ILE A 400 -5.94 -0.81 5.75
CA ILE A 400 -5.03 -1.53 4.84
C ILE A 400 -4.71 -2.96 5.28
N ALA A 401 -4.83 -3.25 6.57
CA ALA A 401 -4.66 -4.61 7.09
C ALA A 401 -5.74 -5.59 6.58
N GLN A 402 -6.83 -5.09 6.01
CA GLN A 402 -7.90 -5.90 5.39
C GLN A 402 -7.66 -6.11 3.89
N ALA A 403 -6.92 -5.23 3.23
CA ALA A 403 -6.61 -5.35 1.81
C ALA A 403 -5.89 -6.68 1.51
N HIS A 404 -6.19 -7.29 0.36
CA HIS A 404 -5.57 -8.52 -0.14
C HIS A 404 -5.77 -9.74 0.79
N THR A 405 -6.73 -9.71 1.70
CA THR A 405 -7.04 -10.83 2.60
C THR A 405 -8.37 -11.52 2.24
N ALA A 406 -8.50 -12.80 2.59
CA ALA A 406 -9.78 -13.48 2.48
C ALA A 406 -10.80 -12.84 3.45
N ASP A 407 -12.06 -12.76 3.01
CA ASP A 407 -13.13 -12.08 3.75
C ASP A 407 -12.82 -10.63 4.11
N GLU A 408 -12.13 -9.94 3.20
CA GLU A 408 -11.87 -8.51 3.23
C GLU A 408 -13.14 -7.75 3.64
N PHE A 409 -13.01 -6.78 4.54
CA PHE A 409 -14.15 -6.01 5.04
C PHE A 409 -13.83 -4.54 5.30
N VAL A 410 -14.86 -3.72 5.25
CA VAL A 410 -14.88 -2.34 5.76
C VAL A 410 -16.03 -2.20 6.75
N THR A 411 -15.92 -1.33 7.75
CA THR A 411 -17.00 -1.11 8.71
C THR A 411 -17.99 -0.06 8.23
N LEU A 412 -19.27 -0.18 8.64
CA LEU A 412 -20.29 0.81 8.33
C LEU A 412 -19.90 2.21 8.81
N VAL A 413 -19.26 2.31 9.97
CA VAL A 413 -18.79 3.59 10.52
C VAL A 413 -17.73 4.22 9.63
N GLN A 414 -16.78 3.44 9.10
CA GLN A 414 -15.76 3.95 8.19
C GLN A 414 -16.37 4.44 6.88
N LEU A 415 -17.27 3.67 6.28
CA LEU A 415 -17.98 4.06 5.05
C LEU A 415 -18.82 5.35 5.29
N GLN A 416 -19.58 5.42 6.39
CA GLN A 416 -20.41 6.57 6.70
C GLN A 416 -19.57 7.83 6.86
N ARG A 417 -18.51 7.79 7.68
CA ARG A 417 -17.63 8.94 7.91
C ARG A 417 -16.98 9.43 6.62
N TYR A 418 -16.53 8.51 5.78
CA TYR A 418 -15.93 8.86 4.50
C TYR A 418 -16.98 9.48 3.57
N ALA A 419 -18.16 8.87 3.41
CA ALA A 419 -19.23 9.40 2.59
C ALA A 419 -19.69 10.78 3.06
N GLU A 420 -19.84 11.00 4.36
CA GLU A 420 -20.19 12.31 4.94
C GLU A 420 -19.11 13.36 4.66
N SER A 421 -17.83 12.98 4.78
CA SER A 421 -16.71 13.87 4.49
C SER A 421 -16.66 14.26 3.01
N VAL A 422 -16.80 13.29 2.11
CA VAL A 422 -16.85 13.53 0.66
C VAL A 422 -18.06 14.38 0.28
N ASN A 423 -19.24 14.08 0.86
CA ASN A 423 -20.44 14.86 0.62
C ASN A 423 -20.28 16.32 1.06
N ARG A 424 -19.61 16.57 2.19
CA ARG A 424 -19.27 17.92 2.65
C ARG A 424 -18.34 18.64 1.67
N ILE A 425 -17.33 17.95 1.13
CA ILE A 425 -16.38 18.53 0.17
C ILE A 425 -17.06 18.86 -1.15
N ILE A 426 -17.96 18.01 -1.64
CA ILE A 426 -18.65 18.21 -2.93
C ILE A 426 -19.81 19.19 -2.81
N ASN A 427 -20.66 19.04 -1.81
CA ASN A 427 -21.96 19.73 -1.70
C ASN A 427 -22.02 20.77 -0.56
N GLY A 428 -20.96 20.87 0.25
CA GLY A 428 -20.88 21.87 1.31
C GLY A 428 -20.75 23.29 0.75
N SER A 429 -21.41 24.28 1.41
CA SER A 429 -21.17 25.68 1.12
C SER A 429 -19.79 26.06 1.63
N HIS A 430 -18.86 26.34 0.74
CA HIS A 430 -17.54 26.89 1.04
C HIS A 430 -17.59 28.42 1.09
#